data_61824c8e335b108ef4aabb16aa47cab2
#
_entry.id   61824c8e335b108ef4aabb16aa47cab2
#
_cell.length_a   1.000
_cell.length_b   1.000
_cell.length_c   1.000
_cell.angle_alpha   90.00
_cell.angle_beta   90.00
_cell.angle_gamma   90.00
#
_symmetry.space_group_name_H-M   'P 1'
#
loop_
_entity.id
_entity.type
_entity.pdbx_description
1 polymer ?
#
loop_
_entity_poly.entity_id
_entity_poly.type
_entity_poly.pdbx_seq_one_letter_code
_entity_poly.pdbx_strand_id
1 'polypeptide(L)'
;PLWSRGLGDVYKRQNIIVLGIVMAISLSVALNIGNIFGGIGTFFKILNPIILGCMLAVIFNVPMEALSRQLEKLSKKVKFLRKEKARNGISLVVTIVIVVLVFAVIMWSIIPDLIESITGFIKNFDNNVNVVTDILDKYDEHLTFINDYVEKIDWNSILKKSGEVAGAFFQSIFTGIPQIGSSLFNLSISVIIAVYVLMDKRRLLSQTERLLEAVFGKKVSSKVTGVTNLFAQTYASFLTGQCVEACILAVLMFITLSICRMPYAGLISIMAAVFQFVPYIGTFLACVVGAFLVLFTNPVLTIWFVIVFQIVQFIEGQFIYPRVVGSSVGLPALFTLMAVFLGGKFFGLLGMIFFIPLTSVIYQLLRDMVNNRLSSDKAGNDTTPETGNADTLQADSGSAE
;
A
#
# COMPACT_ATOMS: atom_id res chain seq x y z
N PRO A 1 30.02 -31.72 -60.67
CA PRO A 1 28.95 -31.04 -61.38
C PRO A 1 28.95 -29.55 -61.04
N LEU A 2 28.99 -28.67 -62.04
CA LEU A 2 29.05 -27.22 -61.93
C LEU A 2 27.88 -26.56 -61.21
N TRP A 3 26.76 -27.24 -61.03
CA TRP A 3 25.58 -26.72 -60.35
C TRP A 3 25.64 -26.82 -58.81
N SER A 4 26.50 -27.68 -58.22
CA SER A 4 26.67 -27.76 -56.77
C SER A 4 27.44 -26.58 -56.17
N ARG A 5 28.27 -25.89 -56.98
CA ARG A 5 29.01 -24.67 -56.57
C ARG A 5 28.13 -23.44 -56.51
N GLY A 6 27.09 -23.36 -57.37
CA GLY A 6 26.15 -22.20 -57.38
C GLY A 6 25.21 -22.15 -56.20
N LEU A 7 24.77 -23.29 -55.66
CA LEU A 7 23.89 -23.34 -54.48
C LEU A 7 24.61 -22.87 -53.19
N GLY A 8 25.89 -23.19 -53.01
CA GLY A 8 26.66 -22.76 -51.85
C GLY A 8 26.87 -21.22 -51.83
N ASP A 9 27.00 -20.59 -52.96
CA ASP A 9 27.17 -19.13 -53.06
C ASP A 9 25.86 -18.37 -52.84
N VAL A 10 24.74 -18.95 -53.24
CA VAL A 10 23.38 -18.39 -52.98
C VAL A 10 23.08 -18.40 -51.49
N TYR A 11 23.35 -19.51 -50.77
CA TYR A 11 23.18 -19.62 -49.34
C TYR A 11 24.11 -18.64 -48.56
N LYS A 12 25.35 -18.49 -48.99
CA LYS A 12 26.28 -17.49 -48.39
C LYS A 12 25.80 -16.06 -48.58
N ARG A 13 25.32 -15.71 -49.76
CA ARG A 13 24.72 -14.37 -50.05
C ARG A 13 23.43 -14.13 -49.26
N GLN A 14 22.57 -15.11 -49.11
CA GLN A 14 21.37 -15.02 -48.30
C GLN A 14 21.70 -14.80 -46.81
N ASN A 15 22.69 -15.53 -46.27
CA ASN A 15 23.12 -15.34 -44.89
C ASN A 15 23.75 -13.96 -44.63
N ILE A 16 24.50 -13.42 -45.58
CA ILE A 16 25.08 -12.06 -45.48
C ILE A 16 24.00 -11.00 -45.53
N ILE A 17 22.97 -11.16 -46.38
CA ILE A 17 21.84 -10.25 -46.45
C ILE A 17 20.98 -10.31 -45.15
N VAL A 18 20.74 -11.50 -44.62
CA VAL A 18 20.04 -11.67 -43.34
C VAL A 18 20.83 -11.05 -42.20
N LEU A 19 22.15 -11.27 -42.17
CA LEU A 19 23.05 -10.66 -41.17
C LEU A 19 23.02 -9.12 -41.26
N GLY A 20 23.09 -8.58 -42.49
CA GLY A 20 23.00 -7.14 -42.73
C GLY A 20 21.67 -6.54 -42.27
N ILE A 21 20.54 -7.22 -42.53
CA ILE A 21 19.21 -6.80 -42.07
C ILE A 21 19.13 -6.84 -40.54
N VAL A 22 19.62 -7.91 -39.92
CA VAL A 22 19.63 -8.04 -38.45
C VAL A 22 20.52 -6.96 -37.82
N MET A 23 21.70 -6.69 -38.38
CA MET A 23 22.54 -5.59 -37.90
C MET A 23 21.89 -4.22 -38.09
N ALA A 24 21.24 -3.95 -39.22
CA ALA A 24 20.54 -2.69 -39.47
C ALA A 24 19.36 -2.50 -38.49
N ILE A 25 18.59 -3.54 -38.21
CA ILE A 25 17.51 -3.51 -37.25
C ILE A 25 18.03 -3.31 -35.82
N SER A 26 19.09 -4.05 -35.43
CA SER A 26 19.68 -3.91 -34.09
C SER A 26 20.29 -2.53 -33.87
N LEU A 27 20.96 -1.96 -34.89
CA LEU A 27 21.48 -0.62 -34.84
C LEU A 27 20.36 0.44 -34.76
N SER A 28 19.31 0.28 -35.59
CA SER A 28 18.14 1.16 -35.55
C SER A 28 17.44 1.13 -34.18
N VAL A 29 17.26 -0.04 -33.57
CA VAL A 29 16.72 -0.20 -32.19
C VAL A 29 17.63 0.45 -31.18
N ALA A 30 18.95 0.23 -31.26
CA ALA A 30 19.92 0.80 -30.35
C ALA A 30 19.96 2.35 -30.42
N LEU A 31 19.89 2.91 -31.62
CA LEU A 31 19.86 4.38 -31.82
C LEU A 31 18.53 5.01 -31.35
N ASN A 32 17.42 4.27 -31.40
CA ASN A 32 16.09 4.75 -31.03
C ASN A 32 15.63 4.23 -29.66
N ILE A 33 16.51 3.64 -28.88
CA ILE A 33 16.16 3.03 -27.60
C ILE A 33 15.49 4.03 -26.65
N GLY A 34 15.96 5.27 -26.62
CA GLY A 34 15.36 6.36 -25.85
C GLY A 34 13.93 6.71 -26.29
N ASN A 35 13.68 6.74 -27.58
CA ASN A 35 12.33 6.99 -28.15
C ASN A 35 11.38 5.84 -27.89
N ILE A 36 11.86 4.60 -27.92
CA ILE A 36 11.09 3.40 -27.60
C ILE A 36 10.67 3.44 -26.14
N PHE A 37 11.60 3.68 -25.21
CA PHE A 37 11.29 3.82 -23.79
C PHE A 37 10.40 5.04 -23.51
N GLY A 38 10.60 6.16 -24.20
CA GLY A 38 9.72 7.33 -24.15
C GLY A 38 8.30 7.02 -24.61
N GLY A 39 8.14 6.26 -25.70
CA GLY A 39 6.85 5.78 -26.19
C GLY A 39 6.14 4.85 -25.19
N ILE A 40 6.87 3.91 -24.61
CA ILE A 40 6.37 3.03 -23.54
C ILE A 40 5.91 3.87 -22.33
N GLY A 41 6.74 4.83 -21.91
CA GLY A 41 6.39 5.74 -20.81
C GLY A 41 5.12 6.55 -21.09
N THR A 42 4.95 7.04 -22.30
CA THR A 42 3.75 7.76 -22.73
C THR A 42 2.53 6.85 -22.76
N PHE A 43 2.67 5.61 -23.23
CA PHE A 43 1.59 4.62 -23.21
C PHE A 43 1.09 4.34 -21.78
N PHE A 44 2.02 4.14 -20.82
CA PHE A 44 1.64 3.97 -19.41
C PHE A 44 1.01 5.23 -18.81
N LYS A 45 1.42 6.43 -19.20
CA LYS A 45 0.77 7.68 -18.77
C LYS A 45 -0.67 7.77 -19.25
N ILE A 46 -0.97 7.35 -20.47
CA ILE A 46 -2.34 7.31 -21.03
C ILE A 46 -3.18 6.26 -20.32
N LEU A 47 -2.60 5.11 -19.96
CA LEU A 47 -3.28 4.04 -19.23
C LEU A 47 -3.47 4.34 -17.73
N ASN A 48 -2.73 5.30 -17.18
CA ASN A 48 -2.74 5.60 -15.75
C ASN A 48 -4.16 5.80 -15.17
N PRO A 49 -5.07 6.60 -15.76
CA PRO A 49 -6.43 6.76 -15.23
C PRO A 49 -7.23 5.45 -15.24
N ILE A 50 -6.98 4.56 -16.23
CA ILE A 50 -7.65 3.27 -16.31
C ILE A 50 -7.16 2.34 -15.18
N ILE A 51 -5.85 2.26 -14.99
CA ILE A 51 -5.25 1.45 -13.93
C ILE A 51 -5.71 1.96 -12.56
N LEU A 52 -5.64 3.27 -12.32
CA LEU A 52 -6.15 3.89 -11.10
C LEU A 52 -7.64 3.64 -10.89
N GLY A 53 -8.44 3.69 -11.97
CA GLY A 53 -9.87 3.37 -11.91
C GLY A 53 -10.14 1.93 -11.51
N CYS A 54 -9.38 0.97 -12.05
CA CYS A 54 -9.45 -0.43 -11.63
C CYS A 54 -9.02 -0.63 -10.17
N MET A 55 -7.96 0.05 -9.73
CA MET A 55 -7.51 0.02 -8.33
C MET A 55 -8.59 0.59 -7.38
N LEU A 56 -9.19 1.74 -7.73
CA LEU A 56 -10.30 2.32 -6.99
C LEU A 56 -11.52 1.39 -6.96
N ALA A 57 -11.82 0.72 -8.08
CA ALA A 57 -12.91 -0.26 -8.12
C ALA A 57 -12.69 -1.41 -7.12
N VAL A 58 -11.47 -1.92 -7.00
CA VAL A 58 -11.14 -2.96 -6.02
C VAL A 58 -11.29 -2.41 -4.58
N ILE A 59 -10.80 -1.19 -4.33
CA ILE A 59 -10.92 -0.54 -3.01
C ILE A 59 -12.40 -0.33 -2.64
N PHE A 60 -13.19 0.24 -3.53
CA PHE A 60 -14.60 0.54 -3.25
C PHE A 60 -15.48 -0.71 -3.25
N ASN A 61 -15.06 -1.81 -3.85
CA ASN A 61 -15.81 -3.05 -3.85
C ASN A 61 -16.06 -3.59 -2.43
N VAL A 62 -15.08 -3.44 -1.53
CA VAL A 62 -15.19 -3.97 -0.16
C VAL A 62 -16.31 -3.29 0.64
N PRO A 63 -16.31 -1.95 0.83
CA PRO A 63 -17.40 -1.28 1.53
C PRO A 63 -18.73 -1.39 0.78
N MET A 64 -18.72 -1.39 -0.57
CA MET A 64 -19.92 -1.59 -1.37
C MET A 64 -20.57 -2.96 -1.14
N GLU A 65 -19.79 -4.03 -1.06
CA GLU A 65 -20.33 -5.36 -0.75
C GLU A 65 -20.85 -5.47 0.66
N ALA A 66 -20.14 -4.89 1.65
CA ALA A 66 -20.61 -4.84 3.02
C ALA A 66 -21.97 -4.15 3.12
N LEU A 67 -22.11 -3.00 2.44
CA LEU A 67 -23.35 -2.24 2.39
C LEU A 67 -24.44 -2.99 1.61
N SER A 68 -24.11 -3.60 0.47
CA SER A 68 -25.04 -4.41 -0.32
C SER A 68 -25.64 -5.57 0.49
N ARG A 69 -24.82 -6.25 1.31
CA ARG A 69 -25.29 -7.31 2.22
C ARG A 69 -26.25 -6.79 3.29
N GLN A 70 -26.02 -5.58 3.82
CA GLN A 70 -26.94 -4.95 4.77
C GLN A 70 -28.24 -4.53 4.08
N LEU A 71 -28.18 -3.94 2.89
CA LEU A 71 -29.34 -3.58 2.09
C LEU A 71 -30.16 -4.81 1.65
N GLU A 72 -29.52 -5.97 1.48
CA GLU A 72 -30.20 -7.22 1.21
C GLU A 72 -31.14 -7.65 2.36
N LYS A 73 -30.70 -7.45 3.61
CA LYS A 73 -31.58 -7.69 4.78
C LYS A 73 -32.79 -6.76 4.79
N LEU A 74 -32.61 -5.50 4.35
CA LEU A 74 -33.69 -4.51 4.23
C LEU A 74 -34.58 -4.73 2.99
N SER A 75 -34.10 -5.45 1.98
CA SER A 75 -34.85 -5.73 0.74
C SER A 75 -36.15 -6.53 0.97
N LYS A 76 -36.25 -7.24 2.12
CA LYS A 76 -37.48 -7.91 2.57
C LYS A 76 -38.62 -6.93 2.80
N LYS A 77 -38.32 -5.65 3.14
CA LYS A 77 -39.30 -4.59 3.44
C LYS A 77 -39.55 -3.63 2.26
N VAL A 78 -38.60 -3.50 1.32
CA VAL A 78 -38.63 -2.47 0.26
C VAL A 78 -38.55 -3.16 -1.10
N LYS A 79 -39.64 -3.14 -1.88
CA LYS A 79 -39.73 -3.79 -3.22
C LYS A 79 -38.68 -3.32 -4.22
N PHE A 80 -38.23 -2.05 -4.15
CA PHE A 80 -37.23 -1.49 -5.05
C PHE A 80 -35.83 -2.11 -4.86
N LEU A 81 -35.46 -2.46 -3.62
CA LEU A 81 -34.16 -3.09 -3.28
C LEU A 81 -34.09 -4.58 -3.67
N ARG A 82 -35.20 -5.15 -4.14
CA ARG A 82 -35.28 -6.54 -4.61
C ARG A 82 -34.53 -6.78 -5.90
N LYS A 83 -34.41 -5.73 -6.75
CA LYS A 83 -33.60 -5.80 -7.99
C LYS A 83 -32.13 -5.65 -7.66
N GLU A 84 -31.33 -6.66 -7.97
CA GLU A 84 -29.90 -6.69 -7.68
C GLU A 84 -29.12 -5.49 -8.26
N LYS A 85 -29.44 -5.10 -9.51
CA LYS A 85 -28.82 -3.92 -10.14
C LYS A 85 -29.09 -2.62 -9.38
N ALA A 86 -30.34 -2.45 -8.87
CA ALA A 86 -30.70 -1.27 -8.07
C ALA A 86 -29.98 -1.27 -6.73
N ARG A 87 -29.91 -2.42 -6.06
CA ARG A 87 -29.20 -2.59 -4.78
C ARG A 87 -27.73 -2.27 -4.93
N ASN A 88 -27.06 -2.84 -5.93
CA ASN A 88 -25.65 -2.60 -6.19
C ASN A 88 -25.37 -1.14 -6.57
N GLY A 89 -26.22 -0.52 -7.38
CA GLY A 89 -26.11 0.89 -7.74
C GLY A 89 -26.25 1.81 -6.51
N ILE A 90 -27.23 1.56 -5.64
CA ILE A 90 -27.42 2.32 -4.41
C ILE A 90 -26.23 2.10 -3.46
N SER A 91 -25.78 0.86 -3.27
CA SER A 91 -24.62 0.56 -2.44
C SER A 91 -23.38 1.30 -2.93
N LEU A 92 -23.17 1.37 -4.25
CA LEU A 92 -22.04 2.07 -4.86
C LEU A 92 -22.13 3.59 -4.61
N VAL A 93 -23.29 4.19 -4.90
CA VAL A 93 -23.48 5.64 -4.67
C VAL A 93 -23.29 6.00 -3.21
N VAL A 94 -23.89 5.23 -2.30
CA VAL A 94 -23.75 5.46 -0.86
C VAL A 94 -22.31 5.26 -0.40
N THR A 95 -21.61 4.26 -0.93
CA THR A 95 -20.17 4.06 -0.64
C THR A 95 -19.34 5.26 -1.06
N ILE A 96 -19.53 5.75 -2.29
CA ILE A 96 -18.80 6.93 -2.80
C ILE A 96 -19.12 8.16 -1.93
N VAL A 97 -20.40 8.38 -1.63
CA VAL A 97 -20.84 9.51 -0.78
C VAL A 97 -20.20 9.41 0.62
N ILE A 98 -20.19 8.22 1.24
CA ILE A 98 -19.55 8.03 2.54
C ILE A 98 -18.06 8.34 2.47
N VAL A 99 -17.34 7.82 1.48
CA VAL A 99 -15.90 8.06 1.33
C VAL A 99 -15.60 9.55 1.13
N VAL A 100 -16.36 10.21 0.23
CA VAL A 100 -16.21 11.65 0.00
C VAL A 100 -16.55 12.46 1.24
N LEU A 101 -17.62 12.08 1.96
CA LEU A 101 -18.04 12.78 3.18
C LEU A 101 -17.01 12.61 4.30
N VAL A 102 -16.48 11.41 4.52
CA VAL A 102 -15.42 11.16 5.49
C VAL A 102 -14.19 12.01 5.15
N PHE A 103 -13.76 12.02 3.88
CA PHE A 103 -12.63 12.81 3.45
C PHE A 103 -12.89 14.31 3.62
N ALA A 104 -14.10 14.80 3.28
CA ALA A 104 -14.49 16.19 3.44
C ALA A 104 -14.51 16.63 4.92
N VAL A 105 -15.05 15.78 5.82
CA VAL A 105 -15.04 16.04 7.27
C VAL A 105 -13.63 16.12 7.82
N ILE A 106 -12.76 15.19 7.40
CA ILE A 106 -11.36 15.20 7.81
C ILE A 106 -10.66 16.47 7.34
N MET A 107 -10.81 16.85 6.07
CA MET A 107 -10.21 18.08 5.53
C MET A 107 -10.77 19.32 6.21
N TRP A 108 -12.09 19.36 6.44
CA TRP A 108 -12.75 20.47 7.16
C TRP A 108 -12.24 20.61 8.61
N SER A 109 -11.95 19.52 9.28
CA SER A 109 -11.43 19.53 10.66
C SER A 109 -9.94 19.85 10.73
N ILE A 110 -9.14 19.24 9.87
CA ILE A 110 -7.67 19.33 9.94
C ILE A 110 -7.15 20.67 9.42
N ILE A 111 -7.65 21.16 8.28
CA ILE A 111 -7.09 22.34 7.61
C ILE A 111 -7.20 23.61 8.46
N PRO A 112 -8.36 23.96 9.06
CA PRO A 112 -8.47 25.15 9.90
C PRO A 112 -7.54 25.12 11.10
N ASP A 113 -7.49 23.98 11.83
CA ASP A 113 -6.66 23.85 13.02
C ASP A 113 -5.17 23.92 12.69
N LEU A 114 -4.75 23.37 11.53
CA LEU A 114 -3.38 23.53 11.04
C LEU A 114 -3.05 24.98 10.71
N ILE A 115 -3.94 25.70 10.01
CA ILE A 115 -3.74 27.11 9.66
C ILE A 115 -3.66 27.96 10.94
N GLU A 116 -4.56 27.74 11.89
CA GLU A 116 -4.56 28.44 13.17
C GLU A 116 -3.28 28.17 13.97
N SER A 117 -2.86 26.92 14.07
CA SER A 117 -1.63 26.52 14.77
C SER A 117 -0.39 27.20 14.16
N ILE A 118 -0.28 27.21 12.81
CA ILE A 118 0.84 27.82 12.11
C ILE A 118 0.85 29.34 12.30
N THR A 119 -0.30 29.98 12.12
CA THR A 119 -0.39 31.43 12.31
C THR A 119 -0.13 31.83 13.76
N GLY A 120 -0.57 31.03 14.71
CA GLY A 120 -0.24 31.16 16.14
C GLY A 120 1.24 31.05 16.42
N PHE A 121 1.91 30.06 15.79
CA PHE A 121 3.36 29.89 15.93
C PHE A 121 4.13 31.09 15.37
N ILE A 122 3.81 31.52 14.15
CA ILE A 122 4.50 32.66 13.52
C ILE A 122 4.34 33.92 14.36
N LYS A 123 3.15 34.16 14.93
CA LYS A 123 2.88 35.34 15.76
C LYS A 123 3.60 35.29 17.14
N ASN A 124 3.75 34.11 17.70
CA ASN A 124 4.34 33.90 19.03
C ASN A 124 5.77 33.34 18.97
N PHE A 125 6.42 33.40 17.81
CA PHE A 125 7.73 32.77 17.58
C PHE A 125 8.77 33.18 18.64
N ASP A 126 8.95 34.50 18.85
CA ASP A 126 9.92 35.04 19.80
C ASP A 126 9.60 34.62 21.26
N ASN A 127 8.30 34.53 21.60
CA ASN A 127 7.87 34.11 22.93
C ASN A 127 8.12 32.60 23.16
N ASN A 128 7.92 31.79 22.13
CA ASN A 128 8.16 30.33 22.18
C ASN A 128 9.66 30.01 22.30
N VAL A 129 10.51 30.80 21.64
CA VAL A 129 11.98 30.68 21.80
C VAL A 129 12.39 30.99 23.23
N ASN A 130 11.88 32.09 23.82
CA ASN A 130 12.18 32.49 25.19
C ASN A 130 11.72 31.44 26.22
N VAL A 131 10.55 30.81 26.00
CA VAL A 131 10.03 29.72 26.84
C VAL A 131 10.95 28.50 26.82
N VAL A 132 11.51 28.16 25.66
CA VAL A 132 12.44 27.03 25.54
C VAL A 132 13.77 27.35 26.27
N THR A 133 14.30 28.56 26.10
CA THR A 133 15.51 29.00 26.77
C THR A 133 15.32 29.09 28.28
N ASP A 134 14.21 29.67 28.78
CA ASP A 134 13.90 29.73 30.22
C ASP A 134 13.76 28.36 30.87
N ILE A 135 13.25 27.39 30.15
CA ILE A 135 13.13 26.00 30.61
C ILE A 135 14.52 25.35 30.71
N LEU A 136 15.34 25.55 29.71
CA LEU A 136 16.69 25.03 29.68
C LEU A 136 17.49 25.61 30.84
N ASP A 137 17.43 26.92 31.07
CA ASP A 137 18.08 27.62 32.18
C ASP A 137 17.58 27.14 33.57
N LYS A 138 16.30 26.82 33.68
CA LYS A 138 15.69 26.34 34.92
C LYS A 138 16.08 24.90 35.29
N TYR A 139 16.43 24.06 34.33
CA TYR A 139 16.85 22.67 34.54
C TYR A 139 18.37 22.49 34.48
N ASP A 140 19.12 23.57 34.29
CA ASP A 140 20.60 23.60 34.20
C ASP A 140 21.28 22.97 35.44
N GLU A 141 20.70 23.13 36.61
CA GLU A 141 21.24 22.66 37.89
C GLU A 141 21.20 21.11 38.06
N HIS A 142 20.39 20.38 37.26
CA HIS A 142 20.19 18.93 37.43
C HIS A 142 20.65 18.07 36.25
N LEU A 143 21.04 18.67 35.13
CA LEU A 143 21.31 17.94 33.87
C LEU A 143 22.69 18.28 33.28
N THR A 144 23.73 18.35 34.11
CA THR A 144 25.11 18.68 33.69
C THR A 144 25.64 17.83 32.51
N PHE A 145 25.11 16.61 32.32
CA PHE A 145 25.48 15.76 31.19
C PHE A 145 24.84 16.19 29.86
N ILE A 146 23.67 16.81 29.92
CA ILE A 146 22.91 17.22 28.72
C ILE A 146 23.28 18.65 28.30
N ASN A 147 23.73 19.49 29.23
CA ASN A 147 24.10 20.89 28.99
C ASN A 147 25.15 21.07 27.92
N ASP A 148 26.20 20.24 27.92
CA ASP A 148 27.29 20.29 26.93
C ASP A 148 26.81 20.03 25.49
N TYR A 149 25.69 19.32 25.31
CA TYR A 149 25.05 19.06 24.03
C TYR A 149 23.97 20.08 23.71
N VAL A 150 23.23 20.55 24.68
CA VAL A 150 22.12 21.50 24.54
C VAL A 150 22.63 22.92 24.26
N GLU A 151 23.74 23.33 24.91
CA GLU A 151 24.42 24.61 24.66
C GLU A 151 25.01 24.70 23.23
N LYS A 152 25.40 23.57 22.66
CA LYS A 152 25.90 23.48 21.27
C LYS A 152 24.80 23.46 20.22
N ILE A 153 23.52 23.29 20.63
CA ILE A 153 22.38 23.30 19.73
C ILE A 153 21.92 24.75 19.52
N ASP A 154 22.15 25.28 18.34
CA ASP A 154 21.56 26.56 17.94
C ASP A 154 20.05 26.42 17.75
N TRP A 155 19.32 26.59 18.85
CA TRP A 155 17.85 26.50 18.90
C TRP A 155 17.20 27.49 17.95
N ASN A 156 17.77 28.70 17.78
CA ASN A 156 17.30 29.69 16.84
C ASN A 156 17.38 29.19 15.39
N SER A 157 18.48 28.50 15.07
CA SER A 157 18.65 27.91 13.72
C SER A 157 17.68 26.74 13.49
N ILE A 158 17.45 25.90 14.53
CA ILE A 158 16.51 24.76 14.44
C ILE A 158 15.09 25.26 14.30
N LEU A 159 14.66 26.21 15.14
CA LEU A 159 13.31 26.78 15.08
C LEU A 159 13.08 27.54 13.78
N LYS A 160 14.06 28.30 13.30
CA LYS A 160 13.98 28.98 12.01
C LYS A 160 13.88 27.97 10.84
N LYS A 161 14.71 26.94 10.83
CA LYS A 161 14.63 25.85 9.85
C LYS A 161 13.34 25.07 9.95
N SER A 162 12.84 24.82 11.17
CA SER A 162 11.54 24.16 11.36
C SER A 162 10.39 24.98 10.80
N GLY A 163 10.42 26.32 11.00
CA GLY A 163 9.48 27.27 10.41
C GLY A 163 9.58 27.30 8.88
N GLU A 164 10.80 27.28 8.33
CA GLU A 164 11.04 27.22 6.88
C GLU A 164 10.56 25.88 6.28
N VAL A 165 10.83 24.76 6.94
CA VAL A 165 10.36 23.42 6.52
C VAL A 165 8.83 23.32 6.62
N ALA A 166 8.25 23.80 7.71
CA ALA A 166 6.79 23.87 7.84
C ALA A 166 6.20 24.79 6.75
N GLY A 167 6.74 25.98 6.57
CA GLY A 167 6.33 26.90 5.52
C GLY A 167 6.45 26.30 4.11
N ALA A 168 7.57 25.63 3.80
CA ALA A 168 7.77 24.92 2.53
C ALA A 168 6.82 23.73 2.36
N PHE A 169 6.54 22.98 3.41
CA PHE A 169 5.57 21.90 3.41
C PHE A 169 4.16 22.41 3.11
N PHE A 170 3.73 23.48 3.79
CA PHE A 170 2.44 24.09 3.53
C PHE A 170 2.38 24.79 2.18
N GLN A 171 3.44 25.49 1.79
CA GLN A 171 3.54 26.07 0.46
C GLN A 171 3.43 24.98 -0.62
N SER A 172 4.03 23.81 -0.42
CA SER A 172 3.89 22.68 -1.36
C SER A 172 2.46 22.11 -1.38
N ILE A 173 1.74 22.12 -0.26
CA ILE A 173 0.30 21.80 -0.23
C ILE A 173 -0.50 22.85 -1.01
N PHE A 174 -0.27 24.13 -0.75
CA PHE A 174 -1.00 25.22 -1.41
C PHE A 174 -0.60 25.44 -2.87
N THR A 175 0.68 25.26 -3.24
CA THR A 175 1.14 25.33 -4.64
C THR A 175 0.84 24.05 -5.42
N GLY A 176 0.61 22.93 -4.73
CA GLY A 176 0.05 21.73 -5.32
C GLY A 176 -1.41 21.89 -5.77
N ILE A 177 -2.16 22.84 -5.21
CA ILE A 177 -3.56 23.09 -5.58
C ILE A 177 -3.77 23.39 -7.08
N PRO A 178 -2.97 24.20 -7.79
CA PRO A 178 -3.11 24.38 -9.24
C PRO A 178 -2.77 23.16 -10.06
N GLN A 179 -1.84 22.29 -9.59
CA GLN A 179 -1.55 21.00 -10.22
C GLN A 179 -2.67 19.97 -9.98
N ILE A 180 -3.55 20.22 -8.99
CA ILE A 180 -4.76 19.45 -8.72
C ILE A 180 -5.73 19.49 -9.90
N GLY A 181 -5.75 20.52 -10.72
CA GLY A 181 -6.66 20.61 -11.88
C GLY A 181 -6.48 19.45 -12.88
N SER A 182 -5.26 19.14 -13.28
CA SER A 182 -4.98 17.98 -14.15
C SER A 182 -5.11 16.67 -13.41
N SER A 183 -4.76 16.65 -12.12
CA SER A 183 -4.90 15.46 -11.26
C SER A 183 -6.36 15.17 -10.93
N LEU A 184 -7.21 16.20 -10.73
CA LEU A 184 -8.66 16.07 -10.56
C LEU A 184 -9.32 15.53 -11.83
N PHE A 185 -8.89 15.96 -13.01
CA PHE A 185 -9.40 15.40 -14.27
C PHE A 185 -9.09 13.91 -14.38
N ASN A 186 -7.83 13.50 -14.14
CA ASN A 186 -7.44 12.11 -14.14
C ASN A 186 -8.16 11.30 -13.04
N LEU A 187 -8.31 11.87 -11.85
CA LEU A 187 -9.05 11.24 -10.76
C LEU A 187 -10.53 11.08 -11.11
N SER A 188 -11.15 12.10 -11.73
CA SER A 188 -12.55 12.02 -12.17
C SER A 188 -12.76 10.91 -13.20
N ILE A 189 -11.87 10.79 -14.18
CA ILE A 189 -11.90 9.68 -15.16
C ILE A 189 -11.72 8.35 -14.42
N SER A 190 -10.79 8.26 -13.48
CA SER A 190 -10.54 7.04 -12.70
C SER A 190 -11.76 6.64 -11.87
N VAL A 191 -12.44 7.59 -11.24
CA VAL A 191 -13.69 7.35 -10.50
C VAL A 191 -14.80 6.87 -11.44
N ILE A 192 -14.96 7.51 -12.60
CA ILE A 192 -15.95 7.08 -13.63
C ILE A 192 -15.66 5.63 -14.05
N ILE A 193 -14.40 5.29 -14.35
CA ILE A 193 -14.00 3.92 -14.69
C ILE A 193 -14.29 2.96 -13.55
N ALA A 194 -13.97 3.34 -12.30
CA ALA A 194 -14.27 2.52 -11.13
C ALA A 194 -15.76 2.23 -10.99
N VAL A 195 -16.61 3.23 -11.22
CA VAL A 195 -18.07 3.08 -11.21
C VAL A 195 -18.52 2.08 -12.27
N TYR A 196 -18.06 2.24 -13.51
CA TYR A 196 -18.41 1.31 -14.61
C TYR A 196 -17.93 -0.12 -14.31
N VAL A 197 -16.70 -0.29 -13.85
CA VAL A 197 -16.15 -1.60 -13.49
C VAL A 197 -16.98 -2.26 -12.38
N LEU A 198 -17.36 -1.51 -11.34
CA LEU A 198 -18.16 -2.03 -10.23
C LEU A 198 -19.60 -2.37 -10.62
N MET A 199 -20.23 -1.54 -11.46
CA MET A 199 -21.60 -1.79 -11.93
C MET A 199 -21.69 -3.04 -12.81
N ASP A 200 -20.69 -3.25 -13.66
CA ASP A 200 -20.67 -4.36 -14.63
C ASP A 200 -19.70 -5.48 -14.23
N LYS A 201 -19.21 -5.52 -12.98
CA LYS A 201 -18.16 -6.46 -12.53
C LYS A 201 -18.45 -7.92 -12.88
N ARG A 202 -19.70 -8.39 -12.71
CA ARG A 202 -20.08 -9.77 -13.02
C ARG A 202 -19.99 -10.06 -14.51
N ARG A 203 -20.42 -9.12 -15.34
CA ARG A 203 -20.35 -9.24 -16.79
C ARG A 203 -18.89 -9.23 -17.25
N LEU A 204 -18.09 -8.31 -16.75
CA LEU A 204 -16.66 -8.23 -17.07
C LEU A 204 -15.92 -9.50 -16.66
N LEU A 205 -16.12 -10.01 -15.45
CA LEU A 205 -15.52 -11.24 -14.98
C LEU A 205 -15.91 -12.43 -15.87
N SER A 206 -17.20 -12.60 -16.19
CA SER A 206 -17.64 -13.70 -17.04
C SER A 206 -17.14 -13.60 -18.48
N GLN A 207 -17.01 -12.39 -19.02
CA GLN A 207 -16.44 -12.17 -20.36
C GLN A 207 -14.94 -12.47 -20.38
N THR A 208 -14.20 -12.03 -19.32
CA THR A 208 -12.77 -12.34 -19.16
C THR A 208 -12.55 -13.85 -19.04
N GLU A 209 -13.35 -14.53 -18.23
CA GLU A 209 -13.26 -15.99 -18.06
C GLU A 209 -13.51 -16.73 -19.38
N ARG A 210 -14.55 -16.36 -20.15
CA ARG A 210 -14.81 -16.93 -21.48
C ARG A 210 -13.69 -16.66 -22.48
N LEU A 211 -13.13 -15.45 -22.46
CA LEU A 211 -12.00 -15.11 -23.32
C LEU A 211 -10.76 -15.93 -22.97
N LEU A 212 -10.45 -16.07 -21.68
CA LEU A 212 -9.34 -16.89 -21.21
C LEU A 212 -9.54 -18.38 -21.56
N GLU A 213 -10.77 -18.88 -21.42
CA GLU A 213 -11.10 -20.26 -21.80
C GLU A 213 -10.95 -20.48 -23.29
N ALA A 214 -11.37 -19.53 -24.13
CA ALA A 214 -11.28 -19.61 -25.58
C ALA A 214 -9.83 -19.54 -26.09
N VAL A 215 -8.98 -18.69 -25.49
CA VAL A 215 -7.60 -18.45 -25.93
C VAL A 215 -6.61 -19.45 -25.33
N PHE A 216 -6.73 -19.73 -24.05
CA PHE A 216 -5.74 -20.52 -23.29
C PHE A 216 -6.26 -21.88 -22.77
N GLY A 217 -7.56 -22.15 -22.99
CA GLY A 217 -8.21 -23.40 -22.56
C GLY A 217 -8.63 -23.40 -21.08
N LYS A 218 -9.48 -24.36 -20.73
CA LYS A 218 -10.11 -24.49 -19.37
C LYS A 218 -9.11 -24.54 -18.22
N LYS A 219 -7.97 -25.22 -18.41
CA LYS A 219 -6.97 -25.44 -17.35
C LYS A 219 -6.31 -24.12 -16.92
N VAL A 220 -6.02 -23.22 -17.86
CA VAL A 220 -5.45 -21.91 -17.60
C VAL A 220 -6.52 -20.96 -17.03
N SER A 221 -7.71 -20.96 -17.62
CA SER A 221 -8.86 -20.17 -17.15
C SER A 221 -9.15 -20.46 -15.67
N SER A 222 -9.26 -21.72 -15.28
CA SER A 222 -9.51 -22.12 -13.88
C SER A 222 -8.41 -21.64 -12.92
N LYS A 223 -7.12 -21.71 -13.33
CA LYS A 223 -6.01 -21.20 -12.50
C LYS A 223 -6.11 -19.67 -12.32
N VAL A 224 -6.38 -18.94 -13.41
CA VAL A 224 -6.52 -17.48 -13.36
C VAL A 224 -7.70 -17.07 -12.48
N THR A 225 -8.84 -17.75 -12.61
CA THR A 225 -10.02 -17.52 -11.74
C THR A 225 -9.68 -17.79 -10.26
N GLY A 226 -8.91 -18.85 -9.98
CA GLY A 226 -8.40 -19.13 -8.62
C GLY A 226 -7.54 -17.99 -8.06
N VAL A 227 -6.59 -17.48 -8.86
CA VAL A 227 -5.73 -16.34 -8.46
C VAL A 227 -6.56 -15.07 -8.26
N THR A 228 -7.54 -14.80 -9.13
CA THR A 228 -8.43 -13.64 -9.00
C THR A 228 -9.27 -13.70 -7.72
N ASN A 229 -9.77 -14.88 -7.37
CA ASN A 229 -10.53 -15.08 -6.14
C ASN A 229 -9.64 -14.92 -4.90
N LEU A 230 -8.42 -15.47 -4.92
CA LEU A 230 -7.43 -15.27 -3.86
C LEU A 230 -7.13 -13.79 -3.68
N PHE A 231 -6.88 -13.06 -4.77
CA PHE A 231 -6.66 -11.61 -4.76
C PHE A 231 -7.84 -10.87 -4.13
N ALA A 232 -9.07 -11.16 -4.57
CA ALA A 232 -10.27 -10.51 -4.04
C ALA A 232 -10.45 -10.77 -2.54
N GLN A 233 -10.20 -11.99 -2.07
CA GLN A 233 -10.29 -12.36 -0.66
C GLN A 233 -9.22 -11.68 0.18
N THR A 234 -7.96 -11.76 -0.26
CA THR A 234 -6.82 -11.11 0.43
C THR A 234 -7.04 -9.61 0.54
N TYR A 235 -7.53 -8.99 -0.55
CA TYR A 235 -7.81 -7.57 -0.58
C TYR A 235 -8.94 -7.17 0.36
N ALA A 236 -10.05 -7.93 0.36
CA ALA A 236 -11.18 -7.69 1.24
C ALA A 236 -10.79 -7.83 2.73
N SER A 237 -10.03 -8.87 3.06
CA SER A 237 -9.53 -9.10 4.41
C SER A 237 -8.59 -8.00 4.87
N PHE A 238 -7.65 -7.58 4.00
CA PHE A 238 -6.73 -6.49 4.29
C PHE A 238 -7.47 -5.17 4.56
N LEU A 239 -8.34 -4.74 3.65
CA LEU A 239 -9.09 -3.48 3.83
C LEU A 239 -10.00 -3.50 5.06
N THR A 240 -10.67 -4.62 5.30
CA THR A 240 -11.51 -4.76 6.50
C THR A 240 -10.67 -4.68 7.77
N GLY A 241 -9.54 -5.38 7.80
CA GLY A 241 -8.59 -5.33 8.91
C GLY A 241 -8.08 -3.90 9.14
N GLN A 242 -7.68 -3.21 8.06
CA GLN A 242 -7.17 -1.85 8.11
C GLN A 242 -8.21 -0.84 8.62
N CYS A 243 -9.49 -0.99 8.21
CA CYS A 243 -10.58 -0.15 8.73
C CYS A 243 -10.83 -0.40 10.23
N VAL A 244 -10.81 -1.66 10.67
CA VAL A 244 -10.98 -2.00 12.08
C VAL A 244 -9.82 -1.47 12.92
N GLU A 245 -8.60 -1.65 12.45
CA GLU A 245 -7.38 -1.14 13.07
C GLU A 245 -7.43 0.39 13.21
N ALA A 246 -7.76 1.11 12.14
CA ALA A 246 -7.88 2.56 12.15
C ALA A 246 -8.91 3.04 13.20
N CYS A 247 -10.04 2.36 13.33
CA CYS A 247 -11.02 2.68 14.37
C CYS A 247 -10.49 2.42 15.79
N ILE A 248 -9.81 1.30 16.00
CA ILE A 248 -9.20 0.98 17.30
C ILE A 248 -8.12 2.01 17.65
N LEU A 249 -7.25 2.34 16.70
CA LEU A 249 -6.19 3.33 16.89
C LEU A 249 -6.77 4.71 17.20
N ALA A 250 -7.82 5.15 16.47
CA ALA A 250 -8.50 6.41 16.74
C ALA A 250 -8.97 6.51 18.19
N VAL A 251 -9.66 5.46 18.66
CA VAL A 251 -10.20 5.41 20.02
C VAL A 251 -9.08 5.35 21.06
N LEU A 252 -8.09 4.49 20.85
CA LEU A 252 -6.95 4.34 21.79
C LEU A 252 -6.15 5.63 21.88
N MET A 253 -5.83 6.25 20.76
CA MET A 253 -5.08 7.51 20.71
C MET A 253 -5.89 8.64 21.36
N PHE A 254 -7.20 8.74 21.06
CA PHE A 254 -8.07 9.75 21.66
C PHE A 254 -8.15 9.62 23.18
N ILE A 255 -8.35 8.42 23.69
CA ILE A 255 -8.43 8.18 25.14
C ILE A 255 -7.09 8.53 25.79
N THR A 256 -5.97 8.05 25.24
CA THR A 256 -4.64 8.27 25.83
C THR A 256 -4.25 9.74 25.82
N LEU A 257 -4.41 10.42 24.69
CA LEU A 257 -4.09 11.86 24.61
C LEU A 257 -5.02 12.71 25.47
N SER A 258 -6.30 12.34 25.60
CA SER A 258 -7.26 13.04 26.46
C SER A 258 -6.95 12.86 27.94
N ILE A 259 -6.55 11.66 28.38
CA ILE A 259 -6.09 11.41 29.75
C ILE A 259 -4.84 12.24 30.07
N CYS A 260 -3.92 12.31 29.11
CA CYS A 260 -2.71 13.14 29.24
C CYS A 260 -2.98 14.65 29.08
N ARG A 261 -4.24 15.06 28.89
CA ARG A 261 -4.66 16.45 28.64
C ARG A 261 -3.88 17.12 27.50
N MET A 262 -3.56 16.37 26.45
CA MET A 262 -2.86 16.89 25.29
C MET A 262 -3.79 17.78 24.45
N PRO A 263 -3.30 18.93 23.95
CA PRO A 263 -4.05 19.75 23.02
C PRO A 263 -4.29 18.97 21.73
N TYR A 264 -5.37 19.28 21.03
CA TYR A 264 -5.75 18.68 19.74
C TYR A 264 -5.91 17.13 19.77
N ALA A 265 -6.20 16.54 20.94
CA ALA A 265 -6.30 15.09 21.10
C ALA A 265 -7.25 14.44 20.09
N GLY A 266 -8.43 15.03 19.86
CA GLY A 266 -9.40 14.53 18.86
C GLY A 266 -8.88 14.60 17.44
N LEU A 267 -8.31 15.72 17.05
CA LEU A 267 -7.75 15.96 15.72
C LEU A 267 -6.61 14.98 15.41
N ILE A 268 -5.65 14.87 16.33
CA ILE A 268 -4.47 14.00 16.19
C ILE A 268 -4.91 12.53 16.08
N SER A 269 -5.92 12.13 16.86
CA SER A 269 -6.43 10.76 16.84
C SER A 269 -7.10 10.38 15.52
N ILE A 270 -7.92 11.28 14.97
CA ILE A 270 -8.54 11.09 13.65
C ILE A 270 -7.46 11.07 12.56
N MET A 271 -6.50 11.99 12.62
CA MET A 271 -5.41 12.08 11.67
C MET A 271 -4.51 10.82 11.71
N ALA A 272 -4.17 10.32 12.90
CA ALA A 272 -3.42 9.09 13.06
C ALA A 272 -4.15 7.89 12.42
N ALA A 273 -5.46 7.76 12.66
CA ALA A 273 -6.28 6.70 12.08
C ALA A 273 -6.35 6.76 10.55
N VAL A 274 -6.44 7.97 9.99
CA VAL A 274 -6.49 8.14 8.53
C VAL A 274 -5.14 7.85 7.89
N PHE A 275 -4.06 8.36 8.48
CA PHE A 275 -2.72 8.12 7.94
C PHE A 275 -2.28 6.66 8.08
N GLN A 276 -2.84 5.92 9.06
CA GLN A 276 -2.56 4.50 9.27
C GLN A 276 -2.86 3.61 8.05
N PHE A 277 -3.71 4.05 7.12
CA PHE A 277 -3.92 3.32 5.85
C PHE A 277 -2.64 3.14 5.04
N VAL A 278 -1.60 3.92 5.31
CA VAL A 278 -0.25 3.75 4.75
C VAL A 278 0.70 3.33 5.86
N PRO A 279 0.96 2.04 6.05
CA PRO A 279 1.81 1.54 7.12
C PRO A 279 3.19 2.23 7.14
N TYR A 280 3.74 2.45 8.30
CA TYR A 280 5.02 3.12 8.60
C TYR A 280 5.05 4.61 8.24
N ILE A 281 4.74 4.98 6.99
CA ILE A 281 4.77 6.38 6.53
C ILE A 281 3.65 7.17 7.21
N GLY A 282 2.46 6.60 7.29
CA GLY A 282 1.30 7.25 7.89
C GLY A 282 1.50 7.53 9.37
N THR A 283 1.99 6.56 10.11
CA THR A 283 2.33 6.69 11.53
C THR A 283 3.37 7.78 11.77
N PHE A 284 4.46 7.77 10.98
CA PHE A 284 5.49 8.79 11.06
C PHE A 284 4.92 10.19 10.77
N LEU A 285 4.14 10.33 9.70
CA LEU A 285 3.53 11.60 9.32
C LEU A 285 2.55 12.11 10.39
N ALA A 286 1.74 11.22 10.98
CA ALA A 286 0.83 11.56 12.07
C ALA A 286 1.59 12.07 13.31
N CYS A 287 2.70 11.42 13.66
CA CYS A 287 3.56 11.84 14.76
C CYS A 287 4.17 13.23 14.50
N VAL A 288 4.73 13.45 13.30
CA VAL A 288 5.36 14.72 12.92
C VAL A 288 4.33 15.85 12.95
N VAL A 289 3.20 15.68 12.27
CA VAL A 289 2.16 16.73 12.22
C VAL A 289 1.55 16.97 13.60
N GLY A 290 1.30 15.91 14.38
CA GLY A 290 0.83 16.02 15.75
C GLY A 290 1.83 16.74 16.67
N ALA A 291 3.12 16.43 16.54
CA ALA A 291 4.17 17.11 17.28
C ALA A 291 4.24 18.61 16.92
N PHE A 292 4.09 18.96 15.65
CA PHE A 292 3.98 20.37 15.24
C PHE A 292 2.78 21.07 15.87
N LEU A 293 1.60 20.46 15.84
CA LEU A 293 0.40 21.06 16.45
C LEU A 293 0.59 21.33 17.94
N VAL A 294 1.18 20.39 18.67
CA VAL A 294 1.44 20.53 20.12
C VAL A 294 2.55 21.54 20.39
N LEU A 295 3.59 21.59 19.56
CA LEU A 295 4.74 22.49 19.68
C LEU A 295 4.29 23.96 19.70
N PHE A 296 3.29 24.28 18.88
CA PHE A 296 2.77 25.66 18.77
C PHE A 296 1.96 26.09 20.01
N THR A 297 1.50 25.11 20.80
CA THR A 297 0.76 25.39 22.04
C THR A 297 1.71 25.41 23.24
N ASN A 298 2.59 24.39 23.36
CA ASN A 298 3.55 24.28 24.45
C ASN A 298 4.73 23.38 24.06
N PRO A 299 5.95 23.91 23.94
CA PRO A 299 7.13 23.15 23.54
C PRO A 299 7.45 21.95 24.44
N VAL A 300 7.24 22.09 25.76
CA VAL A 300 7.51 21.00 26.74
C VAL A 300 6.54 19.85 26.54
N LEU A 301 5.26 20.17 26.31
CA LEU A 301 4.24 19.14 26.05
C LEU A 301 4.53 18.36 24.78
N THR A 302 5.26 18.93 23.82
CA THR A 302 5.64 18.24 22.58
C THR A 302 6.51 17.01 22.85
N ILE A 303 7.47 17.12 23.77
CA ILE A 303 8.31 15.98 24.15
C ILE A 303 7.46 14.88 24.77
N TRP A 304 6.57 15.24 25.69
CA TRP A 304 5.62 14.30 26.30
C TRP A 304 4.66 13.70 25.27
N PHE A 305 4.20 14.50 24.32
CA PHE A 305 3.35 14.03 23.22
C PHE A 305 4.06 12.95 22.40
N VAL A 306 5.30 13.19 21.95
CA VAL A 306 6.07 12.22 21.18
C VAL A 306 6.27 10.92 21.95
N ILE A 307 6.59 11.00 23.24
CA ILE A 307 6.75 9.81 24.10
C ILE A 307 5.43 9.03 24.19
N VAL A 308 4.33 9.70 24.51
CA VAL A 308 3.01 9.08 24.64
C VAL A 308 2.56 8.49 23.30
N PHE A 309 2.74 9.22 22.21
CA PHE A 309 2.43 8.76 20.87
C PHE A 309 3.19 7.48 20.53
N GLN A 310 4.50 7.43 20.80
CA GLN A 310 5.34 6.25 20.55
C GLN A 310 4.95 5.06 21.42
N ILE A 311 4.54 5.28 22.67
CA ILE A 311 4.02 4.20 23.53
C ILE A 311 2.74 3.61 22.93
N VAL A 312 1.79 4.45 22.49
CA VAL A 312 0.55 4.00 21.83
C VAL A 312 0.87 3.24 20.54
N GLN A 313 1.79 3.73 19.73
CA GLN A 313 2.21 3.07 18.49
C GLN A 313 2.94 1.75 18.76
N PHE A 314 3.73 1.67 19.84
CA PHE A 314 4.35 0.41 20.24
C PHE A 314 3.29 -0.63 20.64
N ILE A 315 2.29 -0.23 21.45
CA ILE A 315 1.18 -1.10 21.84
C ILE A 315 0.38 -1.55 20.60
N GLU A 316 0.09 -0.63 19.70
CA GLU A 316 -0.61 -0.91 18.43
C GLU A 316 0.18 -1.93 17.60
N GLY A 317 1.45 -1.66 17.31
CA GLY A 317 2.28 -2.49 16.44
C GLY A 317 2.58 -3.88 17.00
N GLN A 318 2.70 -4.04 18.35
CA GLN A 318 3.00 -5.33 18.96
C GLN A 318 1.75 -6.17 19.27
N PHE A 319 0.64 -5.54 19.62
CA PHE A 319 -0.53 -6.27 20.13
C PHE A 319 -1.76 -6.18 19.22
N ILE A 320 -2.03 -5.03 18.61
CA ILE A 320 -3.24 -4.79 17.83
C ILE A 320 -3.05 -5.20 16.37
N TYR A 321 -2.04 -4.66 15.72
CA TYR A 321 -1.74 -4.91 14.31
C TYR A 321 -1.64 -6.41 13.96
N PRO A 322 -0.87 -7.25 14.70
CA PRO A 322 -0.75 -8.66 14.37
C PRO A 322 -2.07 -9.43 14.46
N ARG A 323 -2.97 -9.01 15.38
CA ARG A 323 -4.25 -9.67 15.59
C ARG A 323 -5.32 -9.22 14.59
N VAL A 324 -5.29 -7.97 14.16
CA VAL A 324 -6.33 -7.37 13.32
C VAL A 324 -5.98 -7.49 11.84
N VAL A 325 -4.78 -7.12 11.45
CA VAL A 325 -4.32 -7.05 10.05
C VAL A 325 -3.33 -8.15 9.70
N GLY A 326 -2.41 -8.47 10.61
CA GLY A 326 -1.27 -9.36 10.34
C GLY A 326 -1.66 -10.76 9.87
N SER A 327 -2.78 -11.31 10.38
CA SER A 327 -3.31 -12.60 9.92
C SER A 327 -3.90 -12.56 8.50
N SER A 328 -4.28 -11.38 8.02
CA SER A 328 -4.94 -11.18 6.72
C SER A 328 -3.98 -11.07 5.55
N VAL A 329 -2.74 -10.63 5.79
CA VAL A 329 -1.76 -10.34 4.73
C VAL A 329 -0.65 -11.38 4.69
N GLY A 330 -0.21 -11.89 5.84
CA GLY A 330 0.82 -12.92 5.96
C GLY A 330 2.18 -12.54 5.34
N LEU A 331 2.46 -11.23 5.17
CA LEU A 331 3.69 -10.71 4.59
C LEU A 331 4.73 -10.40 5.66
N PRO A 332 5.99 -10.79 5.49
CA PRO A 332 7.09 -10.24 6.27
C PRO A 332 7.19 -8.71 6.09
N ALA A 333 7.60 -7.99 7.16
CA ALA A 333 7.67 -6.54 7.20
C ALA A 333 8.47 -5.93 6.04
N LEU A 334 9.57 -6.56 5.63
CA LEU A 334 10.39 -6.13 4.50
C LEU A 334 9.59 -6.04 3.19
N PHE A 335 8.78 -7.06 2.89
CA PHE A 335 7.96 -7.07 1.67
C PHE A 335 6.84 -6.04 1.72
N THR A 336 6.28 -5.78 2.91
CA THR A 336 5.31 -4.70 3.11
C THR A 336 5.94 -3.34 2.82
N LEU A 337 7.16 -3.08 3.33
CA LEU A 337 7.90 -1.86 3.06
C LEU A 337 8.20 -1.69 1.56
N MET A 338 8.65 -2.77 0.90
CA MET A 338 8.89 -2.76 -0.56
C MET A 338 7.60 -2.48 -1.34
N ALA A 339 6.48 -3.09 -0.94
CA ALA A 339 5.18 -2.86 -1.56
C ALA A 339 4.74 -1.39 -1.46
N VAL A 340 4.88 -0.80 -0.27
CA VAL A 340 4.57 0.62 -0.03
C VAL A 340 5.47 1.53 -0.88
N PHE A 341 6.77 1.27 -0.91
CA PHE A 341 7.72 2.07 -1.68
C PHE A 341 7.45 1.99 -3.19
N LEU A 342 7.30 0.79 -3.74
CA LEU A 342 7.01 0.58 -5.16
C LEU A 342 5.64 1.16 -5.53
N GLY A 343 4.62 0.87 -4.71
CA GLY A 343 3.27 1.39 -4.93
C GLY A 343 3.24 2.91 -4.95
N GLY A 344 3.96 3.53 -4.00
CA GLY A 344 4.09 4.98 -3.92
C GLY A 344 4.75 5.61 -5.14
N LYS A 345 5.81 4.99 -5.64
CA LYS A 345 6.52 5.44 -6.85
C LYS A 345 5.66 5.36 -8.11
N PHE A 346 4.87 4.29 -8.27
CA PHE A 346 4.07 4.07 -9.49
C PHE A 346 2.75 4.83 -9.49
N PHE A 347 2.03 4.82 -8.37
CA PHE A 347 0.63 5.27 -8.32
C PHE A 347 0.31 6.16 -7.11
N GLY A 348 1.32 6.67 -6.40
CA GLY A 348 1.15 7.52 -5.22
C GLY A 348 0.42 6.81 -4.08
N LEU A 349 -0.42 7.55 -3.35
CA LEU A 349 -1.12 7.05 -2.16
C LEU A 349 -1.98 5.81 -2.45
N LEU A 350 -2.71 5.80 -3.56
CA LEU A 350 -3.53 4.66 -3.97
C LEU A 350 -2.67 3.42 -4.25
N GLY A 351 -1.49 3.63 -4.86
CA GLY A 351 -0.54 2.55 -5.09
C GLY A 351 0.00 1.96 -3.80
N MET A 352 0.32 2.77 -2.79
CA MET A 352 0.79 2.28 -1.49
C MET A 352 -0.21 1.30 -0.86
N ILE A 353 -1.49 1.66 -0.87
CA ILE A 353 -2.56 0.81 -0.31
C ILE A 353 -2.79 -0.43 -1.17
N PHE A 354 -2.73 -0.30 -2.50
CA PHE A 354 -3.04 -1.38 -3.43
C PHE A 354 -1.93 -2.44 -3.51
N PHE A 355 -0.67 -2.03 -3.45
CA PHE A 355 0.47 -2.94 -3.64
C PHE A 355 0.70 -3.90 -2.47
N ILE A 356 0.23 -3.57 -1.26
CA ILE A 356 0.37 -4.44 -0.09
C ILE A 356 -0.34 -5.79 -0.32
N PRO A 357 -1.67 -5.84 -0.56
CA PRO A 357 -2.34 -7.10 -0.82
C PRO A 357 -1.91 -7.74 -2.16
N LEU A 358 -1.52 -6.96 -3.16
CA LEU A 358 -0.97 -7.49 -4.41
C LEU A 358 0.31 -8.29 -4.14
N THR A 359 1.24 -7.72 -3.37
CA THR A 359 2.49 -8.40 -2.99
C THR A 359 2.21 -9.62 -2.12
N SER A 360 1.18 -9.56 -1.25
CA SER A 360 0.75 -10.70 -0.44
C SER A 360 0.30 -11.87 -1.32
N VAL A 361 -0.51 -11.63 -2.33
CA VAL A 361 -0.95 -12.67 -3.26
C VAL A 361 0.24 -13.26 -4.04
N ILE A 362 1.14 -12.43 -4.54
CA ILE A 362 2.35 -12.89 -5.23
C ILE A 362 3.20 -13.75 -4.30
N TYR A 363 3.40 -13.32 -3.06
CA TYR A 363 4.16 -14.07 -2.06
C TYR A 363 3.51 -15.43 -1.74
N GLN A 364 2.18 -15.47 -1.56
CA GLN A 364 1.45 -16.71 -1.33
C GLN A 364 1.58 -17.68 -2.52
N LEU A 365 1.41 -17.19 -3.75
CA LEU A 365 1.55 -18.02 -4.95
C LEU A 365 2.97 -18.59 -5.10
N LEU A 366 4.00 -17.79 -4.83
CA LEU A 366 5.39 -18.25 -4.86
C LEU A 366 5.66 -19.30 -3.77
N ARG A 367 5.18 -19.07 -2.55
CA ARG A 367 5.30 -20.00 -1.44
C ARG A 367 4.63 -21.34 -1.75
N ASP A 368 3.41 -21.31 -2.29
CA ASP A 368 2.67 -22.51 -2.66
C ASP A 368 3.37 -23.28 -3.79
N MET A 369 3.93 -22.56 -4.77
CA MET A 369 4.71 -23.16 -5.85
C MET A 369 5.97 -23.87 -5.32
N VAL A 370 6.70 -23.24 -4.41
CA VAL A 370 7.91 -23.83 -3.80
C VAL A 370 7.54 -25.04 -2.94
N ASN A 371 6.53 -24.92 -2.09
CA ASN A 371 6.11 -26.01 -1.22
C ASN A 371 5.64 -27.23 -2.02
N ASN A 372 4.87 -27.01 -3.09
CA ASN A 372 4.41 -28.10 -3.96
C ASN A 372 5.57 -28.81 -4.67
N ARG A 373 6.60 -28.09 -5.11
CA ARG A 373 7.80 -28.71 -5.70
C ARG A 373 8.58 -29.54 -4.69
N LEU A 374 8.84 -28.97 -3.50
CA LEU A 374 9.58 -29.67 -2.45
C LEU A 374 8.84 -30.93 -1.92
N SER A 375 7.51 -30.88 -1.89
CA SER A 375 6.69 -32.03 -1.50
C SER A 375 6.72 -33.13 -2.58
N SER A 376 6.73 -32.74 -3.87
CA SER A 376 6.88 -33.72 -4.98
C SER A 376 8.23 -34.41 -4.98
N ASP A 377 9.30 -33.66 -4.69
CA ASP A 377 10.66 -34.21 -4.61
C ASP A 377 10.84 -35.18 -3.41
N LYS A 378 10.18 -34.91 -2.29
CA LYS A 378 10.18 -35.83 -1.13
C LYS A 378 9.40 -37.12 -1.44
N ALA A 379 8.23 -37.02 -2.07
CA ALA A 379 7.43 -38.15 -2.46
C ALA A 379 8.12 -39.02 -3.55
N GLY A 380 8.95 -38.41 -4.40
CA GLY A 380 9.77 -39.12 -5.40
C GLY A 380 10.98 -39.83 -4.81
N ASN A 381 11.51 -39.36 -3.69
CA ASN A 381 12.68 -39.95 -3.05
C ASN A 381 12.32 -41.11 -2.10
N ASP A 382 11.07 -41.17 -1.57
CA ASP A 382 10.57 -42.23 -0.73
C ASP A 382 10.11 -43.48 -1.53
N THR A 383 10.14 -43.43 -2.88
CA THR A 383 9.75 -44.54 -3.76
C THR A 383 10.93 -45.31 -4.35
N THR A 384 12.15 -45.15 -3.83
CA THR A 384 13.24 -46.09 -4.15
C THR A 384 13.02 -47.38 -3.32
N PRO A 385 12.67 -48.52 -3.95
CA PRO A 385 12.62 -49.78 -3.20
C PRO A 385 14.04 -50.16 -2.78
N GLU A 386 14.27 -50.36 -1.51
CA GLU A 386 15.40 -51.17 -1.03
C GLU A 386 15.25 -52.58 -1.64
N THR A 387 15.76 -52.76 -2.85
CA THR A 387 16.01 -54.07 -3.43
C THR A 387 17.39 -54.52 -2.98
N GLY A 388 17.41 -55.52 -2.16
CA GLY A 388 18.53 -56.43 -2.16
C GLY A 388 19.40 -56.44 -0.91
N ASN A 389 19.05 -57.27 0.06
CA ASN A 389 19.95 -58.30 0.49
C ASN A 389 19.22 -59.30 1.43
N ALA A 390 18.55 -60.25 0.80
CA ALA A 390 18.25 -61.52 1.44
C ALA A 390 19.17 -62.50 0.75
N ASP A 391 20.34 -62.74 1.35
CA ASP A 391 21.03 -64.06 1.24
C ASP A 391 22.15 -64.15 2.28
N THR A 392 22.18 -65.32 2.86
CA THR A 392 23.21 -65.91 3.75
C THR A 392 23.16 -65.42 5.21
N LEU A 393 22.66 -66.26 6.12
CA LEU A 393 23.35 -67.40 6.70
C LEU A 393 22.42 -68.29 7.58
N GLN A 394 22.22 -69.48 7.11
CA GLN A 394 21.84 -70.62 7.96
C GLN A 394 23.01 -71.03 8.86
N ALA A 395 22.63 -71.69 9.94
CA ALA A 395 23.44 -72.53 10.84
C ALA A 395 24.15 -71.75 11.99
N ASP A 396 23.76 -71.95 13.19
CA ASP A 396 24.19 -73.07 13.97
C ASP A 396 23.41 -73.25 15.28
N SER A 397 23.21 -74.50 15.58
CA SER A 397 22.66 -75.14 16.72
C SER A 397 23.22 -74.78 18.07
N GLY A 398 22.42 -74.97 19.09
CA GLY A 398 22.97 -75.60 20.24
C GLY A 398 22.70 -74.98 21.61
N SER A 399 21.74 -75.57 22.28
CA SER A 399 21.80 -76.10 23.66
C SER A 399 22.17 -75.21 24.84
N ALA A 400 21.34 -75.35 25.80
CA ALA A 400 21.59 -75.38 27.25
C ALA A 400 21.68 -74.02 27.95
N GLU A 401 20.89 -73.77 28.82
CA GLU A 401 20.40 -74.06 30.14
C GLU A 401 19.30 -73.02 30.53
#